data_33d55f857bbe78363525d6de11bfdfd0
#
_entry.id   33d55f857bbe78363525d6de11bfdfd0
#
_cell.length_a   1.000
_cell.length_b   1.000
_cell.length_c   1.000
_cell.angle_alpha   90.00
_cell.angle_beta   90.00
_cell.angle_gamma   90.00
#
_symmetry.space_group_name_H-M   'P 1'
#
loop_
_entity.id
_entity.type
_entity.pdbx_description
1 polymer ?
#
loop_
_entity_poly.entity_id
_entity_poly.type
_entity_poly.pdbx_seq_one_letter_code
_entity_poly.pdbx_strand_id
1 'polypeptide(L)'
;GRGHKGQKSRAGGYHKTGFEGGQMPLQRRLPKVGFTSRKNSTARVRLGELEFEGNENITIETLKEKRIISQKAKDVKVFLSGQLKNKINLNGISVTKGARKVIEDLGGKIK
;
A
#
# COMPACT_ATOMS: atom_id res chain seq x y z
N GLY A 1 27.60 2.59 -42.96
CA GLY A 1 26.45 3.11 -43.67
C GLY A 1 25.21 3.21 -42.80
N ARG A 2 24.46 4.27 -43.00
CA ARG A 2 23.22 4.52 -42.27
C ARG A 2 21.97 4.22 -43.10
N GLY A 3 22.15 3.53 -44.21
CA GLY A 3 21.08 3.11 -45.07
C GLY A 3 20.38 4.24 -45.80
N HIS A 4 19.06 4.17 -45.93
CA HIS A 4 18.24 5.11 -46.66
C HIS A 4 18.10 6.46 -45.92
N LYS A 5 17.61 7.49 -46.62
CA LYS A 5 17.41 8.83 -46.05
C LYS A 5 16.45 8.78 -44.88
N GLY A 6 16.76 9.51 -43.82
CA GLY A 6 15.94 9.61 -42.62
C GLY A 6 16.70 10.31 -41.51
N GLN A 7 16.06 10.51 -40.39
CA GLN A 7 16.63 11.23 -39.26
C GLN A 7 17.92 10.56 -38.75
N LYS A 8 17.95 9.25 -38.66
CA LYS A 8 19.10 8.49 -38.19
C LYS A 8 20.23 8.35 -39.23
N SER A 9 19.93 8.56 -40.52
CA SER A 9 20.92 8.44 -41.60
C SER A 9 21.74 9.71 -41.82
N ARG A 10 21.36 10.81 -41.22
CA ARG A 10 22.02 12.09 -41.36
C ARG A 10 23.10 12.29 -40.30
N ALA A 11 24.11 13.08 -40.58
CA ALA A 11 25.11 13.48 -39.61
C ALA A 11 24.40 14.25 -38.48
N GLY A 12 24.69 13.92 -37.23
CA GLY A 12 24.02 14.50 -36.08
C GLY A 12 22.58 13.97 -35.84
N GLY A 13 22.15 12.99 -36.65
CA GLY A 13 20.84 12.36 -36.44
C GLY A 13 20.75 11.63 -35.11
N TYR A 14 19.63 11.77 -34.43
CA TYR A 14 19.41 11.16 -33.13
C TYR A 14 18.05 10.49 -33.08
N HIS A 15 17.87 9.63 -32.07
CA HIS A 15 16.63 8.92 -31.84
C HIS A 15 15.69 9.73 -30.94
N LYS A 16 14.53 10.09 -31.48
CA LYS A 16 13.51 10.79 -30.69
C LYS A 16 12.70 9.79 -29.88
N THR A 17 12.80 9.90 -28.57
CA THR A 17 12.04 9.03 -27.66
C THR A 17 10.56 9.41 -27.64
N GLY A 18 9.68 8.45 -27.92
CA GLY A 18 8.25 8.66 -27.92
C GLY A 18 7.71 9.35 -29.18
N PHE A 19 8.55 9.64 -30.18
CA PHE A 19 8.12 10.21 -31.45
C PHE A 19 7.65 9.12 -32.42
N GLU A 20 6.47 9.26 -32.95
CA GLU A 20 5.85 8.27 -33.84
C GLU A 20 5.59 8.82 -35.25
N GLY A 21 6.64 9.34 -35.89
CA GLY A 21 6.61 9.75 -37.29
C GLY A 21 5.66 10.92 -37.59
N GLY A 22 5.46 11.85 -36.65
CA GLY A 22 4.53 12.97 -36.81
C GLY A 22 3.10 12.65 -36.35
N GLN A 23 2.80 11.38 -36.08
CA GLN A 23 1.55 11.00 -35.43
C GLN A 23 1.60 11.43 -33.97
N MET A 24 0.42 11.75 -33.38
CA MET A 24 0.37 12.11 -31.96
C MET A 24 0.94 10.97 -31.10
N PRO A 25 1.99 11.22 -30.29
CA PRO A 25 2.60 10.18 -29.49
C PRO A 25 1.60 9.48 -28.57
N LEU A 26 1.85 8.21 -28.27
CA LEU A 26 0.96 7.38 -27.46
C LEU A 26 0.59 8.06 -26.13
N GLN A 27 1.56 8.68 -25.45
CA GLN A 27 1.32 9.39 -24.19
C GLN A 27 0.34 10.56 -24.32
N ARG A 28 0.19 11.13 -25.53
CA ARG A 28 -0.78 12.21 -25.80
C ARG A 28 -2.10 11.69 -26.36
N ARG A 29 -2.08 10.53 -27.02
CA ARG A 29 -3.29 9.91 -27.56
C ARG A 29 -4.18 9.31 -26.48
N LEU A 30 -3.57 8.83 -25.40
CA LEU A 30 -4.31 8.23 -24.30
C LEU A 30 -4.90 9.34 -23.43
N PRO A 31 -6.20 9.31 -23.14
CA PRO A 31 -6.79 10.26 -22.22
C PRO A 31 -6.25 10.04 -20.83
N LYS A 32 -6.18 11.12 -20.07
CA LYS A 32 -5.86 11.02 -18.65
C LYS A 32 -7.02 10.31 -17.95
N VAL A 33 -6.72 9.20 -17.25
CA VAL A 33 -7.72 8.39 -16.60
C VAL A 33 -7.58 8.52 -15.09
N GLY A 34 -8.71 8.80 -14.43
CA GLY A 34 -8.75 8.87 -12.97
C GLY A 34 -8.14 10.14 -12.40
N PHE A 35 -8.01 10.14 -11.11
CA PHE A 35 -7.42 11.24 -10.34
C PHE A 35 -6.69 10.63 -9.13
N THR A 36 -5.75 11.38 -8.57
CA THR A 36 -5.04 10.95 -7.37
C THR A 36 -6.00 10.92 -6.18
N SER A 37 -6.18 9.76 -5.58
CA SER A 37 -7.04 9.61 -4.42
C SER A 37 -6.46 10.36 -3.22
N ARG A 38 -7.31 11.17 -2.56
CA ARG A 38 -6.96 11.87 -1.32
C ARG A 38 -7.50 11.16 -0.09
N LYS A 39 -8.05 9.98 -0.26
CA LYS A 39 -8.55 9.19 0.89
C LYS A 39 -7.38 8.83 1.79
N ASN A 40 -7.65 8.85 3.09
CA ASN A 40 -6.66 8.39 4.06
C ASN A 40 -6.36 6.91 3.82
N SER A 41 -5.08 6.59 3.88
CA SER A 41 -4.64 5.22 3.74
C SER A 41 -4.90 4.47 5.04
N THR A 42 -5.99 3.71 5.10
CA THR A 42 -6.33 2.85 6.23
C THR A 42 -5.90 1.43 5.91
N ALA A 43 -4.98 0.89 6.68
CA ALA A 43 -4.56 -0.50 6.55
C ALA A 43 -5.54 -1.42 7.26
N ARG A 44 -5.82 -2.57 6.66
CA ARG A 44 -6.64 -3.62 7.25
C ARG A 44 -5.75 -4.74 7.74
N VAL A 45 -5.92 -5.13 8.98
CA VAL A 45 -5.12 -6.19 9.60
C VAL A 45 -6.03 -7.27 10.13
N ARG A 46 -5.68 -8.51 9.87
CA ARG A 46 -6.41 -9.67 10.39
C ARG A 46 -6.05 -9.87 11.86
N LEU A 47 -7.03 -10.26 12.66
CA LEU A 47 -6.81 -10.52 14.08
C LEU A 47 -5.72 -11.57 14.32
N GLY A 48 -5.68 -12.62 13.50
CA GLY A 48 -4.66 -13.66 13.60
C GLY A 48 -3.24 -13.21 13.32
N GLU A 49 -3.06 -12.10 12.62
CA GLU A 49 -1.73 -11.52 12.35
C GLU A 49 -1.14 -10.76 13.53
N LEU A 50 -1.93 -10.54 14.57
CA LEU A 50 -1.50 -9.82 15.78
C LEU A 50 -0.86 -10.73 16.83
N GLU A 51 -0.65 -12.00 16.53
CA GLU A 51 0.07 -12.90 17.42
C GLU A 51 1.56 -12.62 17.38
N PHE A 52 2.01 -11.80 18.32
CA PHE A 52 3.45 -11.52 18.51
C PHE A 52 3.91 -12.12 19.83
N GLU A 53 5.02 -12.83 19.80
CA GLU A 53 5.66 -13.30 21.01
C GLU A 53 6.23 -12.11 21.78
N GLY A 54 5.80 -11.97 23.03
CA GLY A 54 6.35 -10.99 23.96
C GLY A 54 5.87 -9.55 23.79
N ASN A 55 4.96 -9.27 22.87
CA ASN A 55 4.41 -7.91 22.67
C ASN A 55 2.99 -7.84 23.15
N GLU A 56 2.78 -7.29 24.33
CA GLU A 56 1.44 -7.04 24.86
C GLU A 56 0.83 -5.75 24.35
N ASN A 57 1.65 -4.75 24.05
CA ASN A 57 1.18 -3.45 23.57
C ASN A 57 1.49 -3.28 22.08
N ILE A 58 0.45 -3.13 21.28
CA ILE A 58 0.55 -3.01 19.83
C ILE A 58 0.14 -1.61 19.41
N THR A 59 1.04 -0.90 18.73
CA THR A 59 0.79 0.41 18.14
C THR A 59 0.95 0.35 16.63
N ILE A 60 0.57 1.43 15.95
CA ILE A 60 0.76 1.53 14.50
C ILE A 60 2.25 1.40 14.15
N GLU A 61 3.13 1.97 14.95
CA GLU A 61 4.58 1.89 14.74
C GLU A 61 5.09 0.46 14.84
N THR A 62 4.60 -0.32 15.83
CA THR A 62 4.95 -1.72 15.98
C THR A 62 4.56 -2.54 14.76
N LEU A 63 3.38 -2.28 14.19
CA LEU A 63 2.91 -2.96 12.98
C LEU A 63 3.76 -2.61 11.76
N LYS A 64 4.23 -1.38 11.67
CA LYS A 64 5.14 -0.96 10.59
C LYS A 64 6.51 -1.63 10.72
N GLU A 65 7.06 -1.72 11.92
CA GLU A 65 8.33 -2.41 12.20
C GLU A 65 8.27 -3.89 11.83
N LYS A 66 7.15 -4.54 12.12
CA LYS A 66 6.93 -5.95 11.78
C LYS A 66 6.55 -6.16 10.31
N ARG A 67 6.42 -5.08 9.53
CA ARG A 67 6.05 -5.11 8.11
C ARG A 67 4.67 -5.73 7.84
N ILE A 68 3.78 -5.69 8.80
CA ILE A 68 2.40 -6.17 8.64
C ILE A 68 1.60 -5.16 7.83
N ILE A 69 1.88 -3.88 7.99
CA ILE A 69 1.26 -2.80 7.25
C ILE A 69 2.29 -1.98 6.47
N SER A 70 1.81 -1.25 5.46
CA SER A 70 2.65 -0.35 4.68
C SER A 70 3.15 0.82 5.54
N GLN A 71 4.38 1.27 5.27
CA GLN A 71 4.94 2.46 5.92
C GLN A 71 4.13 3.73 5.61
N LYS A 72 3.34 3.72 4.55
CA LYS A 72 2.47 4.83 4.15
C LYS A 72 1.12 4.83 4.85
N ALA A 73 0.78 3.77 5.58
CA ALA A 73 -0.50 3.69 6.28
C ALA A 73 -0.56 4.70 7.42
N LYS A 74 -1.66 5.44 7.50
CA LYS A 74 -1.89 6.43 8.56
C LYS A 74 -2.75 5.88 9.68
N ASP A 75 -3.74 5.06 9.32
CA ASP A 75 -4.67 4.44 10.25
C ASP A 75 -4.68 2.93 10.05
N VAL A 76 -5.05 2.21 11.08
CA VAL A 76 -5.15 0.76 11.06
C VAL A 76 -6.51 0.33 11.59
N LYS A 77 -7.13 -0.63 10.93
CA LYS A 77 -8.37 -1.26 11.38
C LYS A 77 -8.19 -2.76 11.44
N VAL A 78 -8.46 -3.32 12.58
CA VAL A 78 -8.40 -4.77 12.81
C VAL A 78 -9.79 -5.38 12.63
N PHE A 79 -9.85 -6.47 11.88
CA PHE A 79 -11.09 -7.20 11.66
C PHE A 79 -10.96 -8.66 12.08
N LEU A 80 -12.10 -9.28 12.36
CA LEU A 80 -12.14 -10.67 12.82
C LEU A 80 -11.80 -11.63 11.66
N SER A 81 -10.60 -12.19 11.72
CA SER A 81 -10.15 -13.24 10.80
C SER A 81 -9.02 -14.01 11.46
N GLY A 82 -9.11 -15.32 11.44
CA GLY A 82 -8.15 -16.20 12.11
C GLY A 82 -8.42 -16.30 13.61
N GLN A 83 -7.47 -16.84 14.32
CA GLN A 83 -7.56 -17.07 15.78
C GLN A 83 -6.47 -16.29 16.50
N LEU A 84 -6.84 -15.71 17.62
CA LEU A 84 -5.92 -15.05 18.54
C LEU A 84 -5.82 -15.86 19.81
N LYS A 85 -4.61 -16.25 20.18
CA LYS A 85 -4.34 -17.07 21.38
C LYS A 85 -3.83 -16.24 22.54
N ASN A 86 -3.09 -15.17 22.25
CA ASN A 86 -2.41 -14.37 23.24
C ASN A 86 -3.20 -13.11 23.59
N LYS A 87 -3.04 -12.66 24.82
CA LYS A 87 -3.56 -11.36 25.26
C LYS A 87 -2.79 -10.25 24.57
N ILE A 88 -3.52 -9.30 23.99
CA ILE A 88 -2.94 -8.13 23.34
C ILE A 88 -3.63 -6.86 23.78
N ASN A 89 -2.87 -5.77 23.80
CA ASN A 89 -3.40 -4.43 24.03
C ASN A 89 -3.19 -3.59 22.78
N LEU A 90 -4.23 -2.91 22.31
CA LEU A 90 -4.16 -2.07 21.11
C LEU A 90 -4.26 -0.60 21.50
N ASN A 91 -3.36 0.20 20.97
CA ASN A 91 -3.32 1.64 21.18
C ASN A 91 -3.47 2.38 19.84
N GLY A 92 -4.51 3.22 19.74
CA GLY A 92 -4.75 4.02 18.55
C GLY A 92 -5.16 3.23 17.31
N ILE A 93 -5.65 2.02 17.48
CA ILE A 93 -6.06 1.14 16.41
C ILE A 93 -7.56 0.91 16.47
N SER A 94 -8.24 1.09 15.35
CA SER A 94 -9.68 0.81 15.22
C SER A 94 -9.92 -0.70 15.14
N VAL A 95 -10.99 -1.15 15.76
CA VAL A 95 -11.30 -2.58 15.83
C VAL A 95 -12.78 -2.79 15.49
N THR A 96 -13.10 -3.84 14.75
CA THR A 96 -14.49 -4.22 14.49
C THR A 96 -15.13 -4.81 15.75
N LYS A 97 -16.46 -4.83 15.79
CA LYS A 97 -17.19 -5.35 16.96
C LYS A 97 -16.83 -6.81 17.27
N GLY A 98 -16.72 -7.66 16.27
CA GLY A 98 -16.36 -9.06 16.44
C GLY A 98 -14.94 -9.25 16.98
N ALA A 99 -13.98 -8.53 16.41
CA ALA A 99 -12.59 -8.56 16.86
C ALA A 99 -12.45 -8.03 18.29
N ARG A 100 -13.20 -6.97 18.63
CA ARG A 100 -13.22 -6.40 19.99
C ARG A 100 -13.64 -7.43 21.02
N LYS A 101 -14.71 -8.18 20.76
CA LYS A 101 -15.18 -9.21 21.68
C LYS A 101 -14.11 -10.27 21.96
N VAL A 102 -13.44 -10.73 20.93
CA VAL A 102 -12.37 -11.74 21.07
C VAL A 102 -11.19 -11.19 21.88
N ILE A 103 -10.79 -9.96 21.63
CA ILE A 103 -9.68 -9.33 22.36
C ILE A 103 -10.05 -9.13 23.85
N GLU A 104 -11.24 -8.67 24.13
CA GLU A 104 -11.73 -8.48 25.50
C GLU A 104 -11.89 -9.80 26.26
N ASP A 105 -12.38 -10.86 25.59
CA ASP A 105 -12.50 -12.21 26.17
C ASP A 105 -11.14 -12.79 26.58
N LEU A 106 -10.08 -12.43 25.86
CA LEU A 106 -8.71 -12.81 26.20
C LEU A 106 -8.08 -11.90 27.27
N GLY A 107 -8.80 -10.89 27.72
CA GLY A 107 -8.33 -9.94 28.73
C GLY A 107 -7.51 -8.78 28.18
N GLY A 108 -7.52 -8.58 26.86
CA GLY A 108 -6.85 -7.44 26.22
C GLY A 108 -7.60 -6.13 26.40
N LYS A 109 -6.91 -5.02 26.21
CA LYS A 109 -7.48 -3.68 26.29
C LYS A 109 -7.32 -2.98 24.94
N ILE A 110 -8.32 -2.16 24.59
CA ILE A 110 -8.34 -1.34 23.39
C ILE A 110 -8.45 0.12 23.82
N LYS A 111 -7.46 0.91 23.43
CA LYS A 111 -7.45 2.34 23.70
C LYS A 111 -7.59 3.16 22.42
#